data_2fb86c777a49c16c4ccdb9fc593f7db2
#
_entry.id   2fb86c777a49c16c4ccdb9fc593f7db2
#
_cell.length_a   1.000
_cell.length_b   1.000
_cell.length_c   1.000
_cell.angle_alpha   90.00
_cell.angle_beta   90.00
_cell.angle_gamma   90.00
#
_symmetry.space_group_name_H-M   'P 1'
#
loop_
_entity.id
_entity.type
_entity.pdbx_description
1 polymer ?
#
loop_
_entity_poly.entity_id
_entity_poly.type
_entity_poly.pdbx_seq_one_letter_code
_entity_poly.pdbx_strand_id
1 'polypeptide(L)'
;MTNKKKPVIYLIGSLRNEKIPYLANDLRKLGFEVFDDWFSPGPEADEFWRKYEKIRGSTYKQALSNYAGKHIYEFDKFHINRANIGILYMPAGKSGHLELGYMIGQRKKCYVLFDKEPERWDVMYQFADAVCFNFKELKEELSKLKNDTLK
;
A
#
# COMPACT_ATOMS: atom_id res chain seq x y z
N MET A 1 -16.79 28.14 -4.36
CA MET A 1 -16.57 26.67 -4.58
C MET A 1 -15.54 26.18 -3.60
N THR A 2 -15.95 25.36 -2.66
CA THR A 2 -15.01 24.69 -1.77
C THR A 2 -14.36 23.53 -2.54
N ASN A 3 -13.09 23.64 -2.86
CA ASN A 3 -12.29 22.51 -3.34
C ASN A 3 -12.21 21.49 -2.20
N LYS A 4 -13.14 20.50 -2.22
CA LYS A 4 -13.05 19.38 -1.31
C LYS A 4 -11.77 18.61 -1.63
N LYS A 5 -10.89 18.54 -0.66
CA LYS A 5 -9.67 17.73 -0.77
C LYS A 5 -10.07 16.28 -0.99
N LYS A 6 -9.49 15.64 -2.03
CA LYS A 6 -9.73 14.23 -2.30
C LYS A 6 -9.18 13.36 -1.17
N PRO A 7 -9.92 12.33 -0.76
CA PRO A 7 -9.36 11.34 0.15
C PRO A 7 -8.15 10.64 -0.49
N VAL A 8 -7.16 10.33 0.33
CA VAL A 8 -5.90 9.74 -0.12
C VAL A 8 -5.89 8.24 0.20
N ILE A 9 -5.68 7.44 -0.84
CA ILE A 9 -5.43 6.01 -0.72
C ILE A 9 -3.93 5.76 -0.82
N TYR A 10 -3.38 5.02 0.15
CA TYR A 10 -2.08 4.39 0.00
C TYR A 10 -2.31 2.98 -0.54
N LEU A 11 -1.91 2.75 -1.78
CA LEU A 11 -2.01 1.43 -2.40
C LEU A 11 -0.78 0.61 -2.03
N ILE A 12 -1.01 -0.51 -1.37
CA ILE A 12 0.03 -1.40 -0.85
C ILE A 12 0.08 -2.64 -1.75
N GLY A 13 1.28 -3.09 -2.09
CA GLY A 13 1.43 -4.29 -2.89
C GLY A 13 2.89 -4.62 -3.15
N SER A 14 3.11 -5.53 -4.08
CA SER A 14 4.44 -5.98 -4.48
C SER A 14 4.96 -5.18 -5.68
N LEU A 15 6.25 -4.84 -5.66
CA LEU A 15 6.96 -4.29 -6.82
C LEU A 15 6.89 -5.21 -8.05
N ARG A 16 6.57 -6.49 -7.84
CA ARG A 16 6.45 -7.49 -8.92
C ARG A 16 5.04 -7.63 -9.46
N ASN A 17 4.06 -6.94 -8.88
CA ASN A 17 2.69 -6.95 -9.38
C ASN A 17 2.49 -5.83 -10.39
N GLU A 18 2.56 -6.18 -11.66
CA GLU A 18 2.44 -5.23 -12.78
C GLU A 18 1.08 -4.54 -12.84
N LYS A 19 0.08 -5.05 -12.13
CA LYS A 19 -1.27 -4.51 -12.10
C LYS A 19 -1.41 -3.28 -11.18
N ILE A 20 -0.42 -3.01 -10.34
CA ILE A 20 -0.49 -1.91 -9.37
C ILE A 20 -0.86 -0.56 -10.00
N PRO A 21 -0.16 -0.07 -11.02
CA PRO A 21 -0.51 1.23 -11.61
C PRO A 21 -1.89 1.25 -12.26
N TYR A 22 -2.34 0.13 -12.80
CA TYR A 22 -3.66 0.03 -13.42
C TYR A 22 -4.77 0.11 -12.38
N LEU A 23 -4.62 -0.60 -11.26
CA LEU A 23 -5.57 -0.49 -10.15
C LEU A 23 -5.57 0.94 -9.60
N ALA A 24 -4.39 1.54 -9.44
CA ALA A 24 -4.28 2.93 -8.98
C ALA A 24 -5.06 3.88 -9.91
N ASN A 25 -4.97 3.69 -11.22
CA ASN A 25 -5.71 4.50 -12.18
C ASN A 25 -7.23 4.30 -12.05
N ASP A 26 -7.68 3.07 -11.84
CA ASP A 26 -9.10 2.79 -11.63
C ASP A 26 -9.62 3.46 -10.35
N LEU A 27 -8.83 3.47 -9.30
CA LEU A 27 -9.16 4.16 -8.05
C LEU A 27 -9.18 5.69 -8.23
N ARG A 28 -8.25 6.24 -9.01
CA ARG A 28 -8.24 7.68 -9.36
C ARG A 28 -9.51 8.08 -10.10
N LYS A 29 -10.02 7.24 -10.98
CA LYS A 29 -11.29 7.47 -11.69
C LYS A 29 -12.48 7.53 -10.75
N LEU A 30 -12.40 6.92 -9.58
CA LEU A 30 -13.43 7.00 -8.56
C LEU A 30 -13.38 8.30 -7.75
N GLY A 31 -12.38 9.14 -7.96
CA GLY A 31 -12.24 10.43 -7.29
C GLY A 31 -11.25 10.46 -6.13
N PHE A 32 -10.41 9.45 -5.97
CA PHE A 32 -9.40 9.42 -4.93
C PHE A 32 -8.05 9.95 -5.44
N GLU A 33 -7.26 10.51 -4.54
CA GLU A 33 -5.82 10.62 -4.72
C GLU A 33 -5.22 9.27 -4.33
N VAL A 34 -4.34 8.71 -5.16
CA VAL A 34 -3.76 7.39 -4.90
C VAL A 34 -2.25 7.49 -4.91
N PHE A 35 -1.63 7.04 -3.83
CA PHE A 35 -0.19 6.91 -3.75
C PHE A 35 0.21 5.48 -4.09
N ASP A 36 0.84 5.30 -5.25
CA ASP A 36 1.45 4.07 -5.73
C ASP A 36 2.87 4.32 -6.27
N ASP A 37 3.42 5.49 -5.98
CA ASP A 37 4.67 5.98 -6.55
C ASP A 37 5.89 5.15 -6.14
N TRP A 38 5.79 4.38 -5.05
CA TRP A 38 6.80 3.42 -4.64
C TRP A 38 7.06 2.34 -5.72
N PHE A 39 6.14 2.16 -6.65
CA PHE A 39 6.25 1.19 -7.74
C PHE A 39 7.24 1.65 -8.84
N SER A 40 7.47 2.94 -8.96
CA SER A 40 8.27 3.55 -10.02
C SER A 40 9.68 2.99 -10.19
N PRO A 41 10.45 2.67 -9.12
CA PRO A 41 11.80 2.14 -9.26
C PRO A 41 11.88 0.76 -9.92
N GLY A 42 10.78 0.03 -9.97
CA GLY A 42 10.70 -1.27 -10.62
C GLY A 42 10.96 -2.46 -9.68
N PRO A 43 10.79 -3.69 -10.21
CA PRO A 43 10.75 -4.91 -9.37
C PRO A 43 12.09 -5.28 -8.74
N GLU A 44 13.19 -4.72 -9.21
CA GLU A 44 14.53 -5.04 -8.73
C GLU A 44 15.08 -4.03 -7.72
N ALA A 45 14.26 -3.07 -7.26
CA ALA A 45 14.68 -2.01 -6.36
C ALA A 45 15.35 -2.54 -5.09
N ASP A 46 14.78 -3.57 -4.48
CA ASP A 46 15.34 -4.17 -3.26
C ASP A 46 16.70 -4.81 -3.50
N GLU A 47 16.88 -5.45 -4.64
CA GLU A 47 18.16 -6.06 -5.02
C GLU A 47 19.22 -5.01 -5.32
N PHE A 48 18.85 -3.90 -5.95
CA PHE A 48 19.78 -2.80 -6.19
C PHE A 48 20.27 -2.19 -4.88
N TRP A 49 19.38 -1.97 -3.94
CA TRP A 49 19.73 -1.50 -2.60
C TRP A 49 20.67 -2.48 -1.89
N ARG A 50 20.35 -3.75 -1.88
CA ARG A 50 21.17 -4.79 -1.27
C ARG A 50 22.57 -4.85 -1.89
N LYS A 51 22.68 -4.85 -3.22
CA LYS A 51 23.96 -4.86 -3.93
C LYS A 51 24.79 -3.63 -3.57
N TYR A 52 24.19 -2.46 -3.57
CA TYR A 52 24.85 -1.21 -3.22
C TYR A 52 25.42 -1.29 -1.79
N GLU A 53 24.63 -1.71 -0.84
CA GLU A 53 25.05 -1.81 0.56
C GLU A 53 26.16 -2.86 0.77
N LYS A 54 26.11 -3.96 0.02
CA LYS A 54 27.18 -4.97 0.05
C LYS A 54 28.50 -4.43 -0.49
N ILE A 55 28.47 -3.63 -1.53
CA ILE A 55 29.67 -2.95 -2.06
C ILE A 55 30.27 -2.05 -0.99
N ARG A 56 29.46 -1.39 -0.18
CA ARG A 56 29.90 -0.55 0.94
C ARG A 56 30.44 -1.36 2.12
N GLY A 57 30.23 -2.66 2.13
CA GLY A 57 30.59 -3.52 3.26
C GLY A 57 29.62 -3.48 4.43
N SER A 58 28.40 -3.01 4.20
CA SER A 58 27.36 -2.91 5.23
C SER A 58 26.75 -4.27 5.54
N THR A 59 26.48 -4.54 6.81
CA THR A 59 25.57 -5.61 7.22
C THR A 59 24.12 -5.16 6.98
N TYR A 60 23.19 -6.09 7.00
CA TYR A 60 21.75 -5.76 6.89
C TYR A 60 21.32 -4.75 7.97
N LYS A 61 21.76 -4.97 9.20
CA LYS A 61 21.46 -4.06 10.32
C LYS A 61 21.98 -2.65 10.07
N GLN A 62 23.21 -2.53 9.56
CA GLN A 62 23.79 -1.24 9.21
C GLN A 62 23.06 -0.58 8.04
N ALA A 63 22.73 -1.36 7.00
CA ALA A 63 22.00 -0.87 5.85
C ALA A 63 20.64 -0.27 6.20
N LEU A 64 19.94 -0.85 7.17
CA LEU A 64 18.67 -0.31 7.66
C LEU A 64 18.81 1.10 8.26
N SER A 65 19.99 1.44 8.76
CA SER A 65 20.27 2.75 9.36
C SER A 65 20.96 3.72 8.39
N ASN A 66 21.39 3.25 7.23
CA ASN A 66 22.04 4.09 6.22
C ASN A 66 21.01 4.90 5.43
N TYR A 67 21.47 6.00 4.81
CA TYR A 67 20.59 6.99 4.18
C TYR A 67 19.72 6.42 3.06
N ALA A 68 20.24 5.48 2.26
CA ALA A 68 19.45 4.89 1.17
C ALA A 68 18.19 4.18 1.68
N GLY A 69 18.36 3.31 2.67
CA GLY A 69 17.23 2.61 3.30
C GLY A 69 16.31 3.56 4.05
N LYS A 70 16.89 4.48 4.82
CA LYS A 70 16.12 5.50 5.54
C LYS A 70 15.29 6.37 4.61
N HIS A 71 15.86 6.77 3.48
CA HIS A 71 15.17 7.61 2.51
C HIS A 71 13.90 6.92 1.99
N ILE A 72 14.02 5.66 1.60
CA ILE A 72 12.88 4.87 1.10
C ILE A 72 11.83 4.73 2.21
N TYR A 73 12.25 4.33 3.40
CA TYR A 73 11.35 4.12 4.54
C TYR A 73 10.61 5.41 4.93
N GLU A 74 11.33 6.50 5.07
CA GLU A 74 10.74 7.78 5.49
C GLU A 74 9.80 8.35 4.44
N PHE A 75 10.14 8.18 3.17
CA PHE A 75 9.29 8.61 2.06
C PHE A 75 7.96 7.84 2.06
N ASP A 76 8.02 6.53 2.14
CA ASP A 76 6.82 5.69 2.19
C ASP A 76 6.00 5.99 3.45
N LYS A 77 6.65 6.10 4.60
CA LYS A 77 5.99 6.39 5.87
C LYS A 77 5.28 7.75 5.85
N PHE A 78 5.88 8.76 5.24
CA PHE A 78 5.24 10.06 5.07
C PHE A 78 3.91 9.92 4.33
N HIS A 79 3.90 9.18 3.23
CA HIS A 79 2.70 8.97 2.44
C HIS A 79 1.67 8.07 3.13
N ILE A 80 2.12 7.07 3.85
CA ILE A 80 1.23 6.25 4.69
C ILE A 80 0.54 7.13 5.73
N ASN A 81 1.29 7.99 6.41
CA ASN A 81 0.75 8.83 7.48
C ASN A 81 -0.26 9.85 6.97
N ARG A 82 -0.08 10.39 5.77
CA ARG A 82 -1.04 11.33 5.20
C ARG A 82 -2.26 10.67 4.56
N ALA A 83 -2.21 9.37 4.31
CA ALA A 83 -3.31 8.64 3.68
C ALA A 83 -4.48 8.45 4.64
N ASN A 84 -5.68 8.41 4.08
CA ASN A 84 -6.92 8.13 4.81
C ASN A 84 -7.30 6.65 4.76
N ILE A 85 -6.90 5.95 3.70
CA ILE A 85 -7.32 4.60 3.37
C ILE A 85 -6.10 3.80 2.94
N GLY A 86 -6.00 2.56 3.42
CA GLY A 86 -5.03 1.59 2.96
C GLY A 86 -5.69 0.48 2.17
N ILE A 87 -5.11 0.11 1.04
CA ILE A 87 -5.56 -1.04 0.26
C ILE A 87 -4.37 -1.93 -0.02
N LEU A 88 -4.43 -3.16 0.48
CA LEU A 88 -3.43 -4.18 0.18
C LEU A 88 -3.90 -4.99 -1.01
N TYR A 89 -3.18 -4.85 -2.13
CA TYR A 89 -3.46 -5.62 -3.34
C TYR A 89 -2.58 -6.86 -3.38
N MET A 90 -3.22 -8.02 -3.22
CA MET A 90 -2.52 -9.30 -3.24
C MET A 90 -2.20 -9.74 -4.69
N PRO A 91 -1.08 -10.41 -4.93
CA PRO A 91 -0.12 -10.89 -3.93
C PRO A 91 0.80 -9.77 -3.38
N ALA A 92 1.11 -9.88 -2.10
CA ALA A 92 2.02 -8.95 -1.45
C ALA A 92 2.83 -9.70 -0.40
N GLY A 93 4.07 -9.24 -0.18
CA GLY A 93 4.98 -9.84 0.76
C GLY A 93 4.91 -9.23 2.16
N LYS A 94 5.99 -9.41 2.90
CA LYS A 94 6.09 -8.99 4.30
C LYS A 94 5.96 -7.49 4.48
N SER A 95 6.61 -6.70 3.62
CA SER A 95 6.57 -5.23 3.68
C SER A 95 5.16 -4.70 3.59
N GLY A 96 4.38 -5.20 2.63
CA GLY A 96 2.99 -4.78 2.46
C GLY A 96 2.13 -5.11 3.67
N HIS A 97 2.34 -6.27 4.27
CA HIS A 97 1.60 -6.67 5.47
C HIS A 97 1.98 -5.82 6.68
N LEU A 98 3.25 -5.43 6.83
CA LEU A 98 3.68 -4.50 7.88
C LEU A 98 3.03 -3.13 7.70
N GLU A 99 3.00 -2.62 6.48
CA GLU A 99 2.36 -1.34 6.16
C GLU A 99 0.86 -1.36 6.43
N LEU A 100 0.18 -2.42 6.00
CA LEU A 100 -1.25 -2.59 6.28
C LEU A 100 -1.53 -2.62 7.77
N GLY A 101 -0.77 -3.42 8.52
CA GLY A 101 -0.92 -3.50 9.97
C GLY A 101 -0.68 -2.17 10.67
N TYR A 102 0.30 -1.41 10.21
CA TYR A 102 0.57 -0.08 10.72
C TYR A 102 -0.61 0.87 10.50
N MET A 103 -1.20 0.84 9.31
CA MET A 103 -2.38 1.68 9.00
C MET A 103 -3.61 1.25 9.80
N ILE A 104 -3.82 -0.05 9.96
CA ILE A 104 -4.91 -0.57 10.80
C ILE A 104 -4.74 -0.11 12.25
N GLY A 105 -3.51 -0.17 12.76
CA GLY A 105 -3.20 0.29 14.11
C GLY A 105 -3.44 1.79 14.30
N GLN A 106 -3.36 2.57 13.24
CA GLN A 106 -3.72 3.99 13.24
C GLN A 106 -5.23 4.24 13.07
N ARG A 107 -6.03 3.19 13.04
CA ARG A 107 -7.50 3.25 12.86
C ARG A 107 -7.94 3.81 11.51
N LYS A 108 -7.11 3.67 10.49
CA LYS A 108 -7.48 4.03 9.13
C LYS A 108 -8.33 2.93 8.51
N LYS A 109 -9.17 3.29 7.55
CA LYS A 109 -9.94 2.31 6.78
C LYS A 109 -9.00 1.51 5.89
N CYS A 110 -9.02 0.20 6.04
CA CYS A 110 -8.11 -0.70 5.34
C CYS A 110 -8.84 -1.87 4.72
N TYR A 111 -8.46 -2.20 3.49
CA TYR A 111 -9.07 -3.27 2.71
C TYR A 111 -8.00 -4.18 2.13
N VAL A 112 -8.35 -5.45 1.97
CA VAL A 112 -7.50 -6.42 1.27
C VAL A 112 -8.21 -6.81 -0.01
N LEU A 113 -7.50 -6.73 -1.14
CA LEU A 113 -8.03 -7.09 -2.45
C LEU A 113 -7.30 -8.30 -3.03
N PHE A 114 -8.05 -9.33 -3.32
CA PHE A 114 -7.61 -10.49 -4.11
C PHE A 114 -8.26 -10.43 -5.49
N ASP A 115 -7.58 -10.93 -6.52
CA ASP A 115 -8.16 -11.08 -7.86
C ASP A 115 -9.03 -12.33 -7.96
N LYS A 116 -8.76 -13.30 -7.08
CA LYS A 116 -9.48 -14.59 -7.02
C LYS A 116 -9.36 -15.14 -5.61
N GLU A 117 -10.14 -16.16 -5.30
CA GLU A 117 -10.03 -16.86 -4.02
C GLU A 117 -8.60 -17.40 -3.85
N PRO A 118 -7.92 -17.10 -2.72
CA PRO A 118 -6.56 -17.58 -2.49
C PRO A 118 -6.55 -19.06 -2.13
N GLU A 119 -5.46 -19.75 -2.49
CA GLU A 119 -5.27 -21.14 -2.08
C GLU A 119 -5.02 -21.27 -0.58
N ARG A 120 -4.25 -20.33 -0.02
CA ARG A 120 -3.93 -20.29 1.41
C ARG A 120 -4.82 -19.27 2.10
N TRP A 121 -5.50 -19.70 3.15
CA TRP A 121 -6.41 -18.87 3.91
C TRP A 121 -5.75 -18.40 5.21
N ASP A 122 -5.90 -17.13 5.53
CA ASP A 122 -5.38 -16.55 6.76
C ASP A 122 -6.51 -15.79 7.47
N VAL A 123 -6.78 -16.20 8.71
CA VAL A 123 -7.86 -15.59 9.50
C VAL A 123 -7.55 -14.18 9.94
N MET A 124 -6.27 -13.77 9.93
CA MET A 124 -5.84 -12.46 10.42
C MET A 124 -6.17 -11.32 9.47
N TYR A 125 -6.56 -11.60 8.24
CA TYR A 125 -7.13 -10.56 7.35
C TYR A 125 -8.42 -9.93 7.91
N GLN A 126 -9.01 -10.52 8.92
CA GLN A 126 -10.14 -9.92 9.65
C GLN A 126 -9.78 -8.62 10.37
N PHE A 127 -8.50 -8.30 10.56
CA PHE A 127 -8.09 -6.98 11.02
C PHE A 127 -8.46 -5.86 10.03
N ALA A 128 -8.55 -6.16 8.75
CA ALA A 128 -9.02 -5.20 7.76
C ALA A 128 -10.53 -5.00 7.87
N ASP A 129 -11.01 -3.85 7.40
CA ASP A 129 -12.45 -3.55 7.40
C ASP A 129 -13.23 -4.43 6.44
N ALA A 130 -12.60 -4.86 5.34
CA ALA A 130 -13.16 -5.86 4.45
C ALA A 130 -12.08 -6.56 3.64
N VAL A 131 -12.38 -7.78 3.20
CA VAL A 131 -11.60 -8.56 2.24
C VAL A 131 -12.44 -8.68 0.98
N CYS A 132 -11.89 -8.21 -0.13
CA CYS A 132 -12.58 -8.15 -1.41
C CYS A 132 -11.92 -9.10 -2.40
N PHE A 133 -12.71 -9.74 -3.26
CA PHE A 133 -12.23 -10.75 -4.21
C PHE A 133 -12.31 -10.29 -5.66
N ASN A 134 -12.73 -9.04 -5.88
CA ASN A 134 -12.72 -8.37 -7.17
C ASN A 134 -12.87 -6.86 -6.97
N PHE A 135 -12.64 -6.10 -8.03
CA PHE A 135 -12.71 -4.66 -7.98
C PHE A 135 -14.12 -4.14 -7.67
N LYS A 136 -15.15 -4.85 -8.12
CA LYS A 136 -16.54 -4.45 -7.85
C LYS A 136 -16.83 -4.42 -6.34
N GLU A 137 -16.39 -5.45 -5.62
CA GLU A 137 -16.56 -5.51 -4.16
C GLU A 137 -15.80 -4.37 -3.47
N LEU A 138 -14.56 -4.12 -3.91
CA LEU A 138 -13.77 -3.00 -3.38
C LEU A 138 -14.45 -1.66 -3.62
N LYS A 139 -14.96 -1.45 -4.82
CA LYS A 139 -15.69 -0.23 -5.18
C LYS A 139 -16.92 -0.03 -4.31
N GLU A 140 -17.66 -1.11 -4.03
CA GLU A 140 -18.82 -1.07 -3.14
C GLU A 140 -18.43 -0.65 -1.72
N GLU A 141 -17.33 -1.21 -1.19
CA GLU A 141 -16.83 -0.83 0.13
C GLU A 141 -16.39 0.64 0.17
N LEU A 142 -15.69 1.10 -0.84
CA LEU A 142 -15.25 2.49 -0.91
C LEU A 142 -16.42 3.47 -1.05
N SER A 143 -17.49 3.06 -1.72
CA SER A 143 -18.68 3.91 -1.87
C SER A 143 -19.39 4.18 -0.55
N LYS A 144 -19.31 3.25 0.40
CA LYS A 144 -19.87 3.43 1.74
C LYS A 144 -19.16 4.53 2.53
N LEU A 145 -17.91 4.82 2.22
CA LEU A 145 -17.12 5.84 2.91
C LEU A 145 -17.49 7.26 2.50
N LYS A 146 -18.08 7.46 1.33
CA LYS A 146 -18.38 8.80 0.81
C LYS A 146 -19.38 9.58 1.67
N ASN A 147 -20.17 8.89 2.47
CA ASN A 147 -21.27 9.51 3.21
C ASN A 147 -20.95 9.82 4.68
N ASP A 148 -19.98 9.17 5.33
CA ASP A 148 -19.90 9.23 6.80
C ASP A 148 -18.55 9.53 7.43
N THR A 149 -17.41 9.27 6.80
CA THR A 149 -16.17 9.08 7.59
C THR A 149 -14.90 9.71 7.10
N LEU A 150 -14.90 10.38 5.95
CA LEU A 150 -13.70 11.07 5.45
C LEU A 150 -13.71 12.55 5.84
N LYS A 151 -14.26 12.81 6.98
CA LYS A 151 -14.25 14.16 7.57
C LYS A 151 -12.90 14.46 8.18
#